data_fd5cd9301b82b577a5167daad135bc09
#
_entry.id   fd5cd9301b82b577a5167daad135bc09
#
_cell.length_a   1.000
_cell.length_b   1.000
_cell.length_c   1.000
_cell.angle_alpha   90.00
_cell.angle_beta   90.00
_cell.angle_gamma   90.00
#
_symmetry.space_group_name_H-M   'P 1'
#
loop_
_entity.id
_entity.type
_entity.pdbx_description
1 polymer ?
#
loop_
_entity_poly.entity_id
_entity_poly.type
_entity_poly.pdbx_seq_one_letter_code
_entity_poly.pdbx_strand_id
1 'polypeptide(L)'
;MNKARPALINRRYLRIKIFQGLYAYHRTENADQLKFEREMFESINRLYNLYLFLIKLIMQVGLAADEITATNRKKRLPSSEDVDPNMRFVENRVFKILKQNE
;
A
#
# COMPACT_ATOMS: atom_id res chain seq x y z
N MET A 1 5.22 -31.13 -2.55
CA MET A 1 5.89 -30.07 -3.32
C MET A 1 5.40 -28.71 -2.84
N ASN A 2 6.26 -27.97 -2.20
CA ASN A 2 5.95 -26.57 -1.89
C ASN A 2 5.92 -25.80 -3.21
N LYS A 3 4.73 -25.46 -3.68
CA LYS A 3 4.60 -24.40 -4.68
C LYS A 3 5.26 -23.17 -4.10
N ALA A 4 6.39 -22.78 -4.66
CA ALA A 4 7.04 -21.54 -4.29
C ALA A 4 5.99 -20.41 -4.39
N ARG A 5 5.61 -19.83 -3.26
CA ARG A 5 4.75 -18.64 -3.26
C ARG A 5 5.47 -17.58 -4.06
N PRO A 6 4.81 -16.93 -5.01
CA PRO A 6 5.47 -15.85 -5.73
C PRO A 6 6.00 -14.86 -4.69
N ALA A 7 7.29 -14.60 -4.73
CA ALA A 7 7.89 -13.65 -3.82
C ALA A 7 7.26 -12.28 -4.05
N LEU A 8 6.71 -11.69 -3.01
CA LEU A 8 6.14 -10.36 -3.04
C LEU A 8 7.18 -9.31 -3.47
N ILE A 9 8.43 -9.60 -3.16
CA ILE A 9 9.58 -8.78 -3.47
C ILE A 9 10.43 -9.51 -4.51
N ASN A 10 10.59 -8.92 -5.69
CA ASN A 10 11.39 -9.51 -6.73
C ASN A 10 12.91 -9.32 -6.47
N ARG A 11 13.73 -10.11 -7.17
CA ARG A 11 15.20 -10.05 -7.03
C ARG A 11 15.78 -8.68 -7.35
N ARG A 12 15.18 -7.94 -8.27
CA ARG A 12 15.63 -6.59 -8.62
C ARG A 12 15.53 -5.64 -7.43
N TYR A 13 14.42 -5.65 -6.71
CA TYR A 13 14.24 -4.84 -5.50
C TYR A 13 15.19 -5.22 -4.39
N LEU A 14 15.42 -6.51 -4.18
CA LEU A 14 16.39 -6.98 -3.20
C LEU A 14 17.81 -6.47 -3.53
N ARG A 15 18.22 -6.54 -4.79
CA ARG A 15 19.51 -6.00 -5.23
C ARG A 15 19.63 -4.50 -5.01
N ILE A 16 18.59 -3.74 -5.30
CA ILE A 16 18.56 -2.29 -5.08
C ILE A 16 18.68 -1.99 -3.58
N LYS A 17 17.96 -2.69 -2.73
CA LYS A 17 18.01 -2.52 -1.27
C LYS A 17 19.40 -2.86 -0.71
N ILE A 18 19.97 -3.96 -1.15
CA ILE A 18 21.32 -4.37 -0.73
C ILE A 18 22.37 -3.34 -1.20
N PHE A 19 22.28 -2.86 -2.43
CA PHE A 19 23.17 -1.84 -2.96
C PHE A 19 23.09 -0.53 -2.17
N GLN A 20 21.88 -0.06 -1.89
CA GLN A 20 21.67 1.14 -1.07
C GLN A 20 22.23 0.98 0.33
N GLY A 21 22.03 -0.18 0.95
CA GLY A 21 22.57 -0.50 2.27
C GLY A 21 24.10 -0.54 2.29
N LEU A 22 24.73 -1.21 1.32
CA LEU A 22 26.18 -1.27 1.20
C LEU A 22 26.79 0.11 0.95
N TYR A 23 26.17 0.92 0.11
CA TYR A 23 26.60 2.29 -0.11
C TYR A 23 26.60 3.10 1.19
N ALA A 24 25.51 3.03 1.94
CA ALA A 24 25.38 3.70 3.23
C ALA A 24 26.43 3.18 4.24
N TYR A 25 26.66 1.87 4.29
CA TYR A 25 27.64 1.24 5.15
C TYR A 25 29.07 1.77 4.86
N HIS A 26 29.44 1.82 3.59
CA HIS A 26 30.77 2.32 3.19
C HIS A 26 30.97 3.82 3.43
N ARG A 27 29.88 4.58 3.50
CA ARG A 27 29.92 6.03 3.76
C ARG A 27 29.89 6.38 5.24
N THR A 28 29.57 5.43 6.08
CA THR A 28 29.45 5.65 7.53
C THR A 28 30.77 5.32 8.22
N GLU A 29 31.32 6.28 8.94
CA GLU A 29 32.49 6.05 9.79
C GLU A 29 32.09 5.16 10.96
N ASN A 30 32.97 4.21 11.33
CA ASN A 30 32.73 3.24 12.40
C ASN A 30 31.46 2.41 12.24
N ALA A 31 31.15 1.99 11.01
CA ALA A 31 29.97 1.18 10.73
C ALA A 31 30.05 -0.19 11.39
N ASP A 32 28.98 -0.57 12.06
CA ASP A 32 28.81 -1.89 12.67
C ASP A 32 28.10 -2.83 11.70
N GLN A 33 28.75 -3.95 11.38
CA GLN A 33 28.19 -4.95 10.45
C GLN A 33 26.86 -5.54 10.95
N LEU A 34 26.76 -5.85 12.23
CA LEU A 34 25.53 -6.43 12.78
C LEU A 34 24.37 -5.44 12.72
N LYS A 35 24.66 -4.17 13.01
CA LYS A 35 23.65 -3.10 12.87
C LYS A 35 23.21 -2.94 11.42
N PHE A 36 24.16 -2.97 10.48
CA PHE A 36 23.87 -2.88 9.06
C PHE A 36 22.94 -4.02 8.59
N GLU A 37 23.25 -5.26 8.94
CA GLU A 37 22.41 -6.41 8.58
C GLU A 37 21.00 -6.27 9.13
N ARG A 38 20.85 -5.86 10.37
CA ARG A 38 19.56 -5.63 11.01
C ARG A 38 18.75 -4.57 10.27
N GLU A 39 19.35 -3.42 10.01
CA GLU A 39 18.70 -2.33 9.28
C GLU A 39 18.30 -2.71 7.86
N MET A 40 19.12 -3.52 7.19
CA MET A 40 18.82 -4.05 5.86
C MET A 40 17.57 -4.95 5.89
N PHE A 41 17.50 -5.90 6.82
CA PHE A 41 16.33 -6.77 6.95
C PHE A 41 15.07 -5.99 7.36
N GLU A 42 15.20 -5.02 8.26
CA GLU A 42 14.09 -4.13 8.60
C GLU A 42 13.59 -3.33 7.40
N SER A 43 14.51 -2.84 6.56
CA SER A 43 14.15 -2.13 5.33
C SER A 43 13.34 -2.98 4.36
N ILE A 44 13.70 -4.27 4.23
CA ILE A 44 12.95 -5.22 3.41
C ILE A 44 11.55 -5.48 4.00
N ASN A 45 11.45 -5.65 5.31
CA ASN A 45 10.18 -5.84 6.00
C ASN A 45 9.26 -4.60 5.90
N ARG A 46 9.84 -3.40 5.94
CA ARG A 46 9.09 -2.15 5.76
C ARG A 46 8.46 -2.06 4.37
N LEU A 47 9.07 -2.63 3.35
CA LEU A 47 8.47 -2.67 2.01
C LEU A 47 7.17 -3.49 2.01
N TYR A 48 7.15 -4.61 2.72
CA TYR A 48 5.94 -5.41 2.89
C TYR A 48 4.85 -4.64 3.64
N ASN A 49 5.22 -3.95 4.72
CA ASN A 49 4.30 -3.11 5.48
C ASN A 49 3.73 -1.97 4.62
N LEU A 50 4.56 -1.34 3.78
CA LEU A 50 4.10 -0.32 2.85
C LEU A 50 3.05 -0.87 1.89
N TYR A 51 3.25 -2.08 1.37
CA TYR A 51 2.28 -2.75 0.51
C TYR A 51 0.93 -2.91 1.20
N LEU A 52 0.92 -3.38 2.45
CA LEU A 52 -0.29 -3.53 3.24
C LEU A 52 -0.97 -2.19 3.52
N PHE A 53 -0.20 -1.15 3.83
CA PHE A 53 -0.72 0.20 4.03
C PHE A 53 -1.35 0.78 2.76
N LEU A 54 -0.78 0.52 1.59
CA LEU A 54 -1.36 0.97 0.33
C LEU A 54 -2.71 0.29 0.03
N ILE A 55 -2.83 -1.01 0.29
CA ILE A 55 -4.10 -1.72 0.18
C ILE A 55 -5.13 -1.13 1.14
N LYS A 56 -4.74 -0.92 2.40
CA LYS A 56 -5.60 -0.30 3.41
C LYS A 56 -6.03 1.11 3.01
N LEU A 57 -5.13 1.90 2.42
CA LEU A 57 -5.43 3.23 1.91
C LEU A 57 -6.50 3.19 0.82
N ILE A 58 -6.41 2.26 -0.13
CA ILE A 58 -7.42 2.08 -1.19
C ILE A 58 -8.80 1.80 -0.56
N MET A 59 -8.86 0.94 0.44
CA MET A 59 -10.09 0.63 1.16
C MET A 59 -10.66 1.86 1.87
N GLN A 60 -9.83 2.62 2.57
CA GLN A 60 -10.25 3.83 3.28
C GLN A 60 -10.74 4.93 2.33
N VAL A 61 -10.08 5.11 1.20
CA VAL A 61 -10.53 6.05 0.16
C VAL A 61 -11.89 5.63 -0.40
N GLY A 62 -12.09 4.35 -0.64
CA GLY A 62 -13.37 3.81 -1.10
C GLY A 62 -14.52 4.04 -0.10
N LEU A 63 -14.28 3.79 1.18
CA LEU A 63 -15.26 4.04 2.24
C LEU A 63 -15.57 5.54 2.37
N ALA A 64 -14.56 6.40 2.30
CA ALA A 64 -14.73 7.85 2.33
C ALA A 64 -15.53 8.36 1.12
N ALA A 65 -15.28 7.82 -0.07
CA ALA A 65 -16.03 8.16 -1.29
C ALA A 65 -17.51 7.79 -1.16
N ASP A 66 -17.80 6.63 -0.60
CA ASP A 66 -19.16 6.16 -0.35
C ASP A 66 -19.91 7.07 0.65
N GLU A 67 -19.23 7.44 1.72
CA GLU A 67 -19.76 8.36 2.75
C GLU A 67 -20.01 9.76 2.18
N ILE A 68 -19.09 10.32 1.40
CA ILE A 68 -19.25 11.62 0.73
C ILE A 68 -20.44 11.56 -0.24
N THR A 69 -20.59 10.51 -1.01
CA THR A 69 -21.72 10.31 -1.92
C THR A 69 -23.04 10.30 -1.17
N ALA A 70 -23.11 9.57 -0.06
CA ALA A 70 -24.31 9.52 0.78
C ALA A 70 -24.65 10.90 1.37
N THR A 71 -23.63 11.66 1.81
CA THR A 71 -23.80 13.01 2.34
C THR A 71 -24.27 13.98 1.24
N ASN A 72 -23.73 13.88 0.04
CA ASN A 72 -24.11 14.73 -1.08
C ASN A 72 -25.57 14.53 -1.50
N ARG A 73 -26.08 13.30 -1.44
CA ARG A 73 -27.50 13.02 -1.70
C ARG A 73 -28.43 13.67 -0.69
N LYS A 74 -27.98 13.93 0.52
CA LYS A 74 -28.75 14.56 1.61
C LYS A 74 -28.67 16.07 1.62
N LYS A 75 -27.96 16.71 0.70
CA LYS A 75 -27.89 18.16 0.61
C LYS A 75 -29.28 18.78 0.37
N ARG A 76 -29.51 19.95 0.94
CA ARG A 76 -30.76 20.71 0.77
C ARG A 76 -31.04 21.06 -0.71
N LEU A 77 -29.97 21.39 -1.46
CA LEU A 77 -30.03 21.70 -2.90
C LEU A 77 -28.99 20.84 -3.63
N PRO A 78 -29.27 19.54 -3.82
CA PRO A 78 -28.34 18.67 -4.53
C PRO A 78 -28.26 19.02 -6.02
N SER A 79 -27.07 18.96 -6.58
CA SER A 79 -26.87 19.05 -8.05
C SER A 79 -27.31 17.76 -8.73
N SER A 80 -27.41 17.76 -10.06
CA SER A 80 -27.70 16.53 -10.82
C SER A 80 -26.64 15.44 -10.57
N GLU A 81 -25.38 15.84 -10.41
CA GLU A 81 -24.28 14.92 -10.06
C GLU A 81 -24.42 14.35 -8.64
N ASP A 82 -24.97 15.13 -7.69
CA ASP A 82 -25.22 14.68 -6.32
C ASP A 82 -26.35 13.64 -6.25
N VAL A 83 -27.33 13.73 -7.14
CA VAL A 83 -28.47 12.79 -7.20
C VAL A 83 -28.07 11.50 -7.90
N ASP A 84 -27.31 11.61 -9.00
CA ASP A 84 -26.81 10.48 -9.79
C ASP A 84 -25.28 10.54 -9.89
N PRO A 85 -24.57 10.24 -8.79
CA PRO A 85 -23.12 10.32 -8.76
C PRO A 85 -22.47 9.19 -9.56
N ASN A 86 -21.25 9.44 -10.03
CA ASN A 86 -20.44 8.42 -10.67
C ASN A 86 -19.96 7.40 -9.63
N MET A 87 -20.58 6.23 -9.61
CA MET A 87 -20.29 5.15 -8.66
C MET A 87 -19.22 4.16 -9.15
N ARG A 88 -18.55 4.43 -10.27
CA ARG A 88 -17.58 3.49 -10.87
C ARG A 88 -16.49 3.05 -9.89
N PHE A 89 -15.98 3.96 -9.07
CA PHE A 89 -14.95 3.64 -8.10
C PHE A 89 -15.49 2.77 -6.96
N VAL A 90 -16.63 3.14 -6.38
CA VAL A 90 -17.26 2.41 -5.25
C VAL A 90 -17.75 1.03 -5.69
N GLU A 91 -18.24 0.92 -6.91
CA GLU A 91 -18.73 -0.33 -7.52
C GLU A 91 -17.63 -1.15 -8.18
N ASN A 92 -16.38 -0.70 -8.12
CA ASN A 92 -15.25 -1.41 -8.70
C ASN A 92 -15.13 -2.82 -8.08
N ARG A 93 -14.97 -3.82 -8.95
CA ARG A 93 -14.87 -5.23 -8.54
C ARG A 93 -13.70 -5.48 -7.60
N VAL A 94 -12.54 -4.88 -7.86
CA VAL A 94 -11.35 -5.02 -7.01
C VAL A 94 -11.62 -4.47 -5.61
N PHE A 95 -12.23 -3.31 -5.51
CA PHE A 95 -12.61 -2.71 -4.23
C PHE A 95 -13.59 -3.60 -3.45
N LYS A 96 -14.60 -4.17 -4.10
CA LYS A 96 -15.53 -5.10 -3.47
C LYS A 96 -14.84 -6.35 -2.94
N ILE A 97 -13.89 -6.90 -3.69
CA ILE A 97 -13.10 -8.06 -3.25
C ILE A 97 -12.27 -7.73 -2.02
N LEU A 98 -11.59 -6.58 -2.01
CA LEU A 98 -10.80 -6.13 -0.85
C LEU A 98 -11.68 -5.94 0.39
N LYS A 99 -12.86 -5.34 0.22
CA LYS A 99 -13.80 -5.12 1.32
C LYS A 99 -14.31 -6.43 1.92
N GLN A 100 -14.49 -7.48 1.12
CA GLN A 100 -14.94 -8.79 1.59
C GLN A 100 -13.86 -9.57 2.34
N ASN A 101 -12.60 -9.23 2.17
CA ASN A 101 -11.47 -9.92 2.78
C ASN A 101 -11.01 -9.31 4.13
N GLU A 102 -11.78 -8.44 4.71
CA GLU A 102 -11.50 -7.94 6.06
C GLU A 102 -11.61 -9.04 7.12
#